data_b818d2114858eee43e03a778e9fbbe9f
#
_entry.id   b818d2114858eee43e03a778e9fbbe9f
#
_cell.length_a   1.000
_cell.length_b   1.000
_cell.length_c   1.000
_cell.angle_alpha   90.00
_cell.angle_beta   90.00
_cell.angle_gamma   90.00
#
_symmetry.space_group_name_H-M   'P 1'
#
loop_
_entity.id
_entity.type
_entity.pdbx_description
1 polymer ?
#
loop_
_entity_poly.entity_id
_entity_poly.type
_entity_poly.pdbx_seq_one_letter_code
_entity_poly.pdbx_strand_id
1 'polypeptide(L)'
;MAAKDVKFGRDARERILAGVDILANAVKVTLGPKGRNVVIDKSFGAPRITKDGVTVAKEIELKDKFENMGAQMLREVASKANDAAGDGTTTATVLAQAIVREGMKSVAAGTNPMDLKRGIDLAVTKVVADLQARSTPVSGSAEIAQVGIISANGDKEVGEKIAEAMEKVGKEGVITVEEAKGLEFELDVVEGMQFDRGYLSPYFITNPDKMTVELDNPYILIHEKKLSSLQAMLPILEAVVQSGRPLLIIAEDIEGEALATLVVNKLRGGLKIAAVKAPGFGDRRKAMLQDIAILTKGEMISEDLGIKLESVTLGMLGQAKRVSIDKDNTTIVDGAGSADEIKARVEQIRAQIETTTSDYDREKLQERLAKLAGGVAVIKVGGATEVEVKERKDRVDDALHATRAAVEEGIVPGGGTALLYATKALGGLKGENEDQTRGIDIVRKAITAPVKQIAENAGEDGAVVAGRLLDKDDESWGFNAATDTYENLKAAGVIDPTKVVRTALQNAASVASLMLTTETLIAEKPKKKEKAAAGGGGMGGMGGMGGMGGMGGMGGMGGMGDDFGSDF
;
A
#
# COMPACT_ATOMS: atom_id res chain seq x y z
N MET A 1 22.96 -26.39 -5.15
CA MET A 1 22.08 -25.46 -5.89
C MET A 1 21.07 -26.26 -6.69
N ALA A 2 19.78 -25.88 -6.68
CA ALA A 2 18.77 -26.51 -7.51
C ALA A 2 19.04 -26.24 -8.99
N ALA A 3 18.77 -27.22 -9.87
CA ALA A 3 18.94 -27.06 -11.30
C ALA A 3 18.00 -25.96 -11.81
N LYS A 4 18.48 -25.13 -12.71
CA LYS A 4 17.69 -24.04 -13.32
C LYS A 4 17.15 -24.48 -14.69
N ASP A 5 15.98 -23.96 -15.02
CA ASP A 5 15.40 -23.98 -16.37
C ASP A 5 15.52 -22.59 -16.97
N VAL A 6 15.94 -22.51 -18.23
CA VAL A 6 16.23 -21.24 -18.88
C VAL A 6 15.47 -21.14 -20.19
N LYS A 7 14.79 -20.01 -20.39
CA LYS A 7 14.05 -19.66 -21.61
C LYS A 7 14.66 -18.43 -22.26
N PHE A 8 14.67 -18.38 -23.58
CA PHE A 8 15.30 -17.32 -24.35
C PHE A 8 14.37 -16.75 -25.41
N GLY A 9 14.63 -15.53 -25.81
CA GLY A 9 14.07 -14.90 -27.00
C GLY A 9 12.55 -14.96 -27.05
N ARG A 10 12.02 -15.51 -28.14
CA ARG A 10 10.58 -15.56 -28.36
C ARG A 10 9.80 -16.35 -27.31
N ASP A 11 10.29 -17.54 -26.89
CA ASP A 11 9.62 -18.38 -25.89
C ASP A 11 9.54 -17.64 -24.53
N ALA A 12 10.61 -16.93 -24.13
CA ALA A 12 10.60 -16.12 -22.93
C ALA A 12 9.55 -15.00 -22.99
N ARG A 13 9.51 -14.26 -24.10
CA ARG A 13 8.57 -13.15 -24.29
C ARG A 13 7.10 -13.60 -24.34
N GLU A 14 6.80 -14.74 -25.03
CA GLU A 14 5.46 -15.30 -25.08
C GLU A 14 4.96 -15.73 -23.68
N ARG A 15 5.84 -16.27 -22.83
CA ARG A 15 5.49 -16.63 -21.45
C ARG A 15 5.23 -15.42 -20.57
N ILE A 16 6.09 -14.39 -20.64
CA ILE A 16 5.84 -13.13 -19.92
C ILE A 16 4.48 -12.55 -20.32
N LEU A 17 4.21 -12.45 -21.63
CA LEU A 17 2.96 -11.87 -22.12
C LEU A 17 1.73 -12.67 -21.67
N ALA A 18 1.80 -14.00 -21.68
CA ALA A 18 0.72 -14.87 -21.20
C ALA A 18 0.40 -14.57 -19.71
N GLY A 19 1.43 -14.47 -18.86
CA GLY A 19 1.26 -14.15 -17.45
C GLY A 19 0.68 -12.74 -17.23
N VAL A 20 1.17 -11.76 -17.98
CA VAL A 20 0.63 -10.39 -17.98
C VAL A 20 -0.85 -10.38 -18.37
N ASP A 21 -1.22 -11.11 -19.42
CA ASP A 21 -2.59 -11.14 -19.91
C ASP A 21 -3.55 -11.83 -18.93
N ILE A 22 -3.15 -12.90 -18.30
CA ILE A 22 -3.98 -13.60 -17.29
C ILE A 22 -4.28 -12.66 -16.13
N LEU A 23 -3.26 -12.03 -15.54
CA LEU A 23 -3.47 -11.12 -14.41
C LEU A 23 -4.26 -9.87 -14.83
N ALA A 24 -3.88 -9.20 -15.91
CA ALA A 24 -4.56 -7.98 -16.34
C ALA A 24 -6.04 -8.24 -16.69
N ASN A 25 -6.36 -9.37 -17.33
CA ASN A 25 -7.74 -9.70 -17.67
C ASN A 25 -8.60 -9.97 -16.43
N ALA A 26 -8.03 -10.50 -15.35
CA ALA A 26 -8.73 -10.67 -14.09
C ALA A 26 -8.96 -9.31 -13.36
N VAL A 27 -7.99 -8.39 -13.45
CA VAL A 27 -8.06 -7.08 -12.76
C VAL A 27 -8.95 -6.09 -13.53
N LYS A 28 -8.81 -5.96 -14.86
CA LYS A 28 -9.46 -4.91 -15.67
C LYS A 28 -10.99 -4.94 -15.65
N VAL A 29 -11.62 -6.08 -15.31
CA VAL A 29 -13.08 -6.19 -15.20
C VAL A 29 -13.66 -5.34 -14.07
N THR A 30 -12.83 -4.92 -13.12
CA THR A 30 -13.24 -4.08 -11.99
C THR A 30 -13.24 -2.58 -12.32
N LEU A 31 -12.68 -2.16 -13.47
CA LEU A 31 -12.45 -0.76 -13.81
C LEU A 31 -13.75 -0.01 -14.12
N GLY A 32 -13.90 1.17 -13.53
CA GLY A 32 -14.97 2.12 -13.81
C GLY A 32 -16.28 1.83 -13.05
N PRO A 33 -17.30 2.71 -13.21
CA PRO A 33 -18.53 2.66 -12.43
C PRO A 33 -19.35 1.39 -12.67
N LYS A 34 -19.30 0.80 -13.86
CA LYS A 34 -19.93 -0.47 -14.20
C LYS A 34 -18.97 -1.67 -14.12
N GLY A 35 -17.80 -1.48 -13.47
CA GLY A 35 -16.87 -2.55 -13.13
C GLY A 35 -17.53 -3.61 -12.23
N ARG A 36 -17.08 -4.86 -12.37
CA ARG A 36 -17.68 -6.03 -11.70
C ARG A 36 -16.78 -6.56 -10.59
N ASN A 37 -17.40 -7.24 -9.63
CA ASN A 37 -16.67 -7.89 -8.54
C ASN A 37 -15.90 -9.12 -9.05
N VAL A 38 -14.77 -9.38 -8.40
CA VAL A 38 -14.01 -10.63 -8.50
C VAL A 38 -14.21 -11.43 -7.22
N VAL A 39 -14.44 -12.73 -7.35
CA VAL A 39 -14.56 -13.65 -6.23
C VAL A 39 -13.25 -14.42 -6.08
N ILE A 40 -12.68 -14.38 -4.89
CA ILE A 40 -11.40 -14.99 -4.55
C ILE A 40 -11.64 -16.12 -3.55
N ASP A 41 -11.16 -17.33 -3.87
CA ASP A 41 -11.19 -18.47 -2.96
C ASP A 41 -10.24 -18.24 -1.76
N LYS A 42 -10.64 -18.69 -0.60
CA LYS A 42 -9.81 -18.64 0.62
C LYS A 42 -9.64 -20.05 1.18
N SER A 43 -8.43 -20.35 1.65
CA SER A 43 -8.13 -21.64 2.27
C SER A 43 -8.99 -21.94 3.49
N PHE A 44 -9.48 -20.88 4.18
CA PHE A 44 -10.38 -20.97 5.32
C PHE A 44 -11.39 -19.81 5.29
N GLY A 45 -12.64 -20.09 5.62
CA GLY A 45 -13.73 -19.11 5.64
C GLY A 45 -14.47 -18.95 4.32
N ALA A 46 -15.28 -17.90 4.21
CA ALA A 46 -16.03 -17.58 3.00
C ALA A 46 -15.13 -16.96 1.92
N PRO A 47 -15.44 -17.16 0.61
CA PRO A 47 -14.76 -16.48 -0.46
C PRO A 47 -14.79 -14.95 -0.28
N ARG A 48 -13.69 -14.29 -0.61
CA ARG A 48 -13.60 -12.82 -0.61
C ARG A 48 -14.18 -12.26 -1.90
N ILE A 49 -15.06 -11.28 -1.79
CA ILE A 49 -15.58 -10.52 -2.93
C ILE A 49 -14.95 -9.14 -2.89
N THR A 50 -14.39 -8.68 -4.01
CA THR A 50 -13.72 -7.39 -4.07
C THR A 50 -13.77 -6.77 -5.47
N LYS A 51 -13.69 -5.43 -5.54
CA LYS A 51 -13.42 -4.65 -6.75
C LYS A 51 -12.01 -4.05 -6.74
N ASP A 52 -11.29 -4.13 -5.64
CA ASP A 52 -9.95 -3.58 -5.53
C ASP A 52 -8.95 -4.35 -6.41
N GLY A 53 -8.33 -3.61 -7.35
CA GLY A 53 -7.41 -4.19 -8.34
C GLY A 53 -6.13 -4.73 -7.72
N VAL A 54 -5.59 -4.12 -6.66
CA VAL A 54 -4.37 -4.61 -6.01
C VAL A 54 -4.61 -5.90 -5.25
N THR A 55 -5.76 -6.02 -4.59
CA THR A 55 -6.17 -7.26 -3.91
C THR A 55 -6.31 -8.41 -4.91
N VAL A 56 -6.98 -8.17 -6.05
CA VAL A 56 -7.10 -9.18 -7.11
C VAL A 56 -5.73 -9.57 -7.65
N ALA A 57 -4.85 -8.59 -7.91
CA ALA A 57 -3.52 -8.85 -8.45
C ALA A 57 -2.63 -9.66 -7.49
N LYS A 58 -2.74 -9.45 -6.18
CA LYS A 58 -1.97 -10.15 -5.15
C LYS A 58 -2.33 -11.64 -5.03
N GLU A 59 -3.57 -12.01 -5.33
CA GLU A 59 -4.06 -13.41 -5.20
C GLU A 59 -3.77 -14.28 -6.43
N ILE A 60 -3.27 -13.69 -7.53
CA ILE A 60 -3.00 -14.45 -8.75
C ILE A 60 -1.60 -15.04 -8.71
N GLU A 61 -1.55 -16.37 -8.64
CA GLU A 61 -0.35 -17.18 -8.74
C GLU A 61 -0.54 -18.28 -9.80
N LEU A 62 0.42 -18.38 -10.74
CA LEU A 62 0.32 -19.29 -11.88
C LEU A 62 1.21 -20.50 -11.67
N LYS A 63 0.74 -21.67 -12.14
CA LYS A 63 1.50 -22.93 -12.05
C LYS A 63 2.77 -22.93 -12.89
N ASP A 64 2.73 -22.34 -14.09
CA ASP A 64 3.92 -22.16 -14.92
C ASP A 64 4.77 -21.05 -14.36
N LYS A 65 6.00 -21.36 -13.94
CA LYS A 65 6.90 -20.40 -13.28
C LYS A 65 7.29 -19.23 -14.18
N PHE A 66 7.36 -19.42 -15.49
CA PHE A 66 7.72 -18.36 -16.44
C PHE A 66 6.55 -17.41 -16.70
N GLU A 67 5.34 -17.95 -16.84
CA GLU A 67 4.12 -17.16 -16.91
C GLU A 67 3.90 -16.40 -15.59
N ASN A 68 4.18 -17.07 -14.46
CA ASN A 68 4.08 -16.45 -13.15
C ASN A 68 5.04 -15.26 -12.97
N MET A 69 6.24 -15.28 -13.57
CA MET A 69 7.14 -14.12 -13.59
C MET A 69 6.48 -12.90 -14.25
N GLY A 70 5.79 -13.10 -15.39
CA GLY A 70 5.04 -12.05 -16.05
C GLY A 70 3.92 -11.48 -15.18
N ALA A 71 3.15 -12.36 -14.55
CA ALA A 71 2.10 -11.99 -13.61
C ALA A 71 2.66 -11.24 -12.39
N GLN A 72 3.76 -11.71 -11.79
CA GLN A 72 4.40 -11.04 -10.64
C GLN A 72 4.95 -9.66 -10.99
N MET A 73 5.54 -9.47 -12.18
CA MET A 73 5.99 -8.15 -12.63
C MET A 73 4.80 -7.18 -12.78
N LEU A 74 3.67 -7.66 -13.31
CA LEU A 74 2.48 -6.83 -13.42
C LEU A 74 1.83 -6.55 -12.04
N ARG A 75 1.86 -7.51 -11.11
CA ARG A 75 1.46 -7.28 -9.72
C ARG A 75 2.27 -6.16 -9.06
N GLU A 76 3.56 -6.09 -9.35
CA GLU A 76 4.43 -5.00 -8.86
C GLU A 76 3.95 -3.63 -9.35
N VAL A 77 3.43 -3.52 -10.58
CA VAL A 77 2.84 -2.27 -11.09
C VAL A 77 1.66 -1.83 -10.23
N ALA A 78 0.72 -2.74 -9.94
CA ALA A 78 -0.44 -2.45 -9.10
C ALA A 78 -0.03 -2.06 -7.68
N SER A 79 0.93 -2.80 -7.08
CA SER A 79 1.43 -2.51 -5.73
C SER A 79 2.11 -1.15 -5.64
N LYS A 80 2.97 -0.79 -6.61
CA LYS A 80 3.63 0.53 -6.64
C LYS A 80 2.64 1.69 -6.86
N ALA A 81 1.59 1.49 -7.66
CA ALA A 81 0.55 2.50 -7.83
C ALA A 81 -0.19 2.73 -6.50
N ASN A 82 -0.54 1.66 -5.80
CA ASN A 82 -1.13 1.72 -4.47
C ASN A 82 -0.22 2.43 -3.46
N ASP A 83 1.05 2.06 -3.40
CA ASP A 83 2.03 2.63 -2.46
C ASP A 83 2.24 4.14 -2.67
N ALA A 84 2.21 4.61 -3.93
CA ALA A 84 2.52 6.00 -4.26
C ALA A 84 1.31 6.94 -4.22
N ALA A 85 0.11 6.43 -4.53
CA ALA A 85 -1.10 7.26 -4.66
C ALA A 85 -2.34 6.66 -3.97
N GLY A 86 -2.26 5.43 -3.46
CA GLY A 86 -3.34 4.72 -2.78
C GLY A 86 -4.52 4.32 -3.67
N ASP A 87 -4.49 4.68 -4.95
CA ASP A 87 -5.53 4.40 -5.95
C ASP A 87 -4.89 4.22 -7.34
N GLY A 88 -5.71 3.95 -8.36
CA GLY A 88 -5.27 3.80 -9.75
C GLY A 88 -4.62 2.47 -10.09
N THR A 89 -4.71 1.47 -9.22
CA THR A 89 -4.09 0.15 -9.38
C THR A 89 -4.58 -0.59 -10.63
N THR A 90 -5.88 -0.54 -10.88
CA THR A 90 -6.50 -1.13 -12.09
C THR A 90 -6.10 -0.38 -13.35
N THR A 91 -6.07 0.95 -13.32
CA THR A 91 -5.63 1.80 -14.45
C THR A 91 -4.17 1.52 -14.79
N ALA A 92 -3.29 1.42 -13.80
CA ALA A 92 -1.88 1.09 -13.97
C ALA A 92 -1.70 -0.30 -14.62
N THR A 93 -2.49 -1.28 -14.19
CA THR A 93 -2.49 -2.66 -14.74
C THR A 93 -2.91 -2.66 -16.22
N VAL A 94 -3.99 -1.93 -16.57
CA VAL A 94 -4.48 -1.80 -17.95
C VAL A 94 -3.44 -1.11 -18.85
N LEU A 95 -2.83 -0.03 -18.38
CA LEU A 95 -1.77 0.69 -19.09
C LEU A 95 -0.55 -0.22 -19.33
N ALA A 96 -0.09 -0.92 -18.31
CA ALA A 96 1.05 -1.83 -18.43
C ALA A 96 0.78 -2.96 -19.42
N GLN A 97 -0.40 -3.59 -19.37
CA GLN A 97 -0.80 -4.59 -20.36
C GLN A 97 -0.76 -4.02 -21.78
N ALA A 98 -1.31 -2.83 -21.98
CA ALA A 98 -1.34 -2.19 -23.30
C ALA A 98 0.06 -1.89 -23.82
N ILE A 99 0.96 -1.35 -22.97
CA ILE A 99 2.36 -1.06 -23.35
C ILE A 99 3.09 -2.38 -23.68
N VAL A 100 2.95 -3.42 -22.86
CA VAL A 100 3.61 -4.71 -23.09
C VAL A 100 3.10 -5.36 -24.39
N ARG A 101 1.79 -5.39 -24.63
CA ARG A 101 1.21 -5.97 -25.86
C ARG A 101 1.69 -5.27 -27.13
N GLU A 102 1.65 -3.93 -27.17
CA GLU A 102 2.10 -3.17 -28.33
C GLU A 102 3.64 -3.23 -28.47
N GLY A 103 4.36 -3.16 -27.38
CA GLY A 103 5.82 -3.26 -27.38
C GLY A 103 6.33 -4.63 -27.83
N MET A 104 5.73 -5.73 -27.37
CA MET A 104 6.11 -7.09 -27.79
C MET A 104 5.91 -7.32 -29.29
N LYS A 105 4.87 -6.72 -29.91
CA LYS A 105 4.70 -6.73 -31.37
C LYS A 105 5.88 -6.07 -32.08
N SER A 106 6.32 -4.91 -31.58
CA SER A 106 7.44 -4.16 -32.14
C SER A 106 8.76 -4.90 -32.00
N VAL A 107 9.02 -5.48 -30.80
CA VAL A 107 10.23 -6.31 -30.57
C VAL A 107 10.23 -7.55 -31.45
N ALA A 108 9.08 -8.22 -31.63
CA ALA A 108 8.95 -9.37 -32.53
C ALA A 108 9.19 -9.00 -34.00
N ALA A 109 8.91 -7.73 -34.38
CA ALA A 109 9.20 -7.20 -35.71
C ALA A 109 10.66 -6.76 -35.89
N GLY A 110 11.53 -6.93 -34.89
CA GLY A 110 12.97 -6.63 -34.97
C GLY A 110 13.37 -5.25 -34.50
N THR A 111 12.47 -4.47 -33.88
CA THR A 111 12.79 -3.17 -33.29
C THR A 111 13.71 -3.34 -32.09
N ASN A 112 14.71 -2.47 -31.92
CA ASN A 112 15.64 -2.51 -30.80
C ASN A 112 14.90 -2.20 -29.47
N PRO A 113 14.86 -3.15 -28.51
CA PRO A 113 14.11 -2.96 -27.26
C PRO A 113 14.63 -1.81 -26.40
N MET A 114 15.93 -1.52 -26.45
CA MET A 114 16.53 -0.43 -25.66
C MET A 114 16.13 0.95 -26.21
N ASP A 115 16.03 1.08 -27.55
CA ASP A 115 15.55 2.31 -28.18
C ASP A 115 14.03 2.47 -28.02
N LEU A 116 13.26 1.36 -28.08
CA LEU A 116 11.85 1.38 -27.70
C LEU A 116 11.66 1.95 -26.30
N LYS A 117 12.46 1.46 -25.32
CA LYS A 117 12.42 1.97 -23.94
C LYS A 117 12.68 3.46 -23.86
N ARG A 118 13.71 3.96 -24.54
CA ARG A 118 14.01 5.42 -24.59
C ARG A 118 12.86 6.23 -25.15
N GLY A 119 12.22 5.73 -26.21
CA GLY A 119 11.03 6.36 -26.80
C GLY A 119 9.82 6.34 -25.86
N ILE A 120 9.61 5.25 -25.13
CA ILE A 120 8.56 5.14 -24.10
C ILE A 120 8.83 6.16 -22.98
N ASP A 121 10.05 6.22 -22.45
CA ASP A 121 10.42 7.14 -21.37
C ASP A 121 10.21 8.62 -21.80
N LEU A 122 10.59 8.97 -23.05
CA LEU A 122 10.37 10.31 -23.62
C LEU A 122 8.88 10.65 -23.72
N ALA A 123 8.06 9.72 -24.19
CA ALA A 123 6.61 9.92 -24.32
C ALA A 123 5.94 10.07 -22.95
N VAL A 124 6.30 9.24 -21.98
CA VAL A 124 5.75 9.30 -20.59
C VAL A 124 6.09 10.64 -19.95
N THR A 125 7.33 11.10 -20.06
CA THR A 125 7.74 12.42 -19.55
C THR A 125 6.88 13.54 -20.15
N LYS A 126 6.60 13.48 -21.46
CA LYS A 126 5.77 14.48 -22.13
C LYS A 126 4.32 14.43 -21.71
N VAL A 127 3.73 13.23 -21.58
CA VAL A 127 2.34 13.05 -21.10
C VAL A 127 2.19 13.52 -19.65
N VAL A 128 3.14 13.19 -18.77
CA VAL A 128 3.11 13.64 -17.38
C VAL A 128 3.15 15.17 -17.27
N ALA A 129 4.03 15.82 -18.02
CA ALA A 129 4.09 17.28 -18.08
C ALA A 129 2.77 17.90 -18.59
N ASP A 130 2.13 17.28 -19.57
CA ASP A 130 0.84 17.72 -20.09
C ASP A 130 -0.29 17.55 -19.05
N LEU A 131 -0.36 16.42 -18.36
CA LEU A 131 -1.32 16.18 -17.29
C LEU A 131 -1.17 17.21 -16.16
N GLN A 132 0.07 17.48 -15.74
CA GLN A 132 0.36 18.48 -14.70
C GLN A 132 -0.03 19.90 -15.12
N ALA A 133 0.23 20.27 -16.39
CA ALA A 133 -0.15 21.58 -16.93
C ALA A 133 -1.68 21.79 -16.99
N ARG A 134 -2.45 20.72 -17.19
CA ARG A 134 -3.93 20.73 -17.23
C ARG A 134 -4.58 20.48 -15.88
N SER A 135 -3.81 20.18 -14.86
CA SER A 135 -4.32 19.96 -13.52
C SER A 135 -4.97 21.22 -12.95
N THR A 136 -6.11 21.04 -12.30
CA THR A 136 -6.84 22.11 -11.61
C THR A 136 -6.72 21.88 -10.11
N PRO A 137 -6.20 22.86 -9.32
CA PRO A 137 -6.11 22.71 -7.87
C PRO A 137 -7.47 22.50 -7.23
N VAL A 138 -7.54 21.64 -6.23
CA VAL A 138 -8.74 21.42 -5.40
C VAL A 138 -8.78 22.49 -4.32
N SER A 139 -9.84 23.29 -4.29
CA SER A 139 -9.97 24.45 -3.39
C SER A 139 -11.12 24.35 -2.40
N GLY A 140 -12.12 23.52 -2.65
CA GLY A 140 -13.35 23.48 -1.86
C GLY A 140 -13.73 22.09 -1.34
N SER A 141 -14.52 22.07 -0.25
CA SER A 141 -15.07 20.84 0.35
C SER A 141 -15.93 20.04 -0.64
N ALA A 142 -16.63 20.73 -1.56
CA ALA A 142 -17.44 20.07 -2.58
C ALA A 142 -16.60 19.26 -3.59
N GLU A 143 -15.45 19.78 -4.03
CA GLU A 143 -14.55 19.07 -4.94
C GLU A 143 -13.88 17.88 -4.23
N ILE A 144 -13.53 18.06 -2.95
CA ILE A 144 -13.02 16.98 -2.09
C ILE A 144 -14.04 15.84 -2.00
N ALA A 145 -15.31 16.20 -1.72
CA ALA A 145 -16.39 15.22 -1.67
C ALA A 145 -16.58 14.49 -3.00
N GLN A 146 -16.50 15.19 -4.13
CA GLN A 146 -16.62 14.59 -5.47
C GLN A 146 -15.50 13.56 -5.74
N VAL A 147 -14.24 13.88 -5.42
CA VAL A 147 -13.14 12.91 -5.55
C VAL A 147 -13.41 11.69 -4.69
N GLY A 148 -13.81 11.89 -3.43
CA GLY A 148 -14.15 10.80 -2.51
C GLY A 148 -15.31 9.93 -3.03
N ILE A 149 -16.36 10.54 -3.59
CA ILE A 149 -17.49 9.83 -4.20
C ILE A 149 -17.06 8.96 -5.38
N ILE A 150 -16.24 9.50 -6.29
CA ILE A 150 -15.77 8.77 -7.48
C ILE A 150 -14.89 7.59 -7.06
N SER A 151 -13.91 7.82 -6.21
CA SER A 151 -13.02 6.75 -5.73
C SER A 151 -13.77 5.69 -4.90
N ALA A 152 -14.84 6.10 -4.18
CA ALA A 152 -15.74 5.18 -3.48
C ALA A 152 -16.81 4.53 -4.39
N ASN A 153 -16.62 4.48 -5.71
CA ASN A 153 -17.57 3.91 -6.67
C ASN A 153 -18.99 4.52 -6.64
N GLY A 154 -19.08 5.82 -6.40
CA GLY A 154 -20.34 6.57 -6.38
C GLY A 154 -21.03 6.64 -5.01
N ASP A 155 -20.39 6.16 -3.96
CA ASP A 155 -20.91 6.24 -2.58
C ASP A 155 -20.79 7.66 -2.03
N LYS A 156 -21.94 8.37 -1.99
CA LYS A 156 -22.00 9.76 -1.55
C LYS A 156 -21.67 9.92 -0.07
N GLU A 157 -22.11 8.98 0.77
CA GLU A 157 -21.88 9.03 2.21
C GLU A 157 -20.40 9.00 2.53
N VAL A 158 -19.63 8.15 1.85
CA VAL A 158 -18.18 8.07 1.99
C VAL A 158 -17.50 9.39 1.60
N GLY A 159 -17.84 9.95 0.43
CA GLY A 159 -17.21 11.19 -0.03
C GLY A 159 -17.52 12.39 0.86
N GLU A 160 -18.77 12.51 1.33
CA GLU A 160 -19.19 13.58 2.25
C GLU A 160 -18.48 13.45 3.61
N LYS A 161 -18.34 12.23 4.14
CA LYS A 161 -17.64 12.00 5.41
C LYS A 161 -16.15 12.29 5.32
N ILE A 162 -15.50 11.98 4.20
CA ILE A 162 -14.09 12.33 3.98
C ILE A 162 -13.93 13.86 3.91
N ALA A 163 -14.81 14.56 3.18
CA ALA A 163 -14.77 16.01 3.10
C ALA A 163 -15.01 16.67 4.47
N GLU A 164 -15.96 16.19 5.25
CA GLU A 164 -16.21 16.63 6.64
C GLU A 164 -14.99 16.40 7.53
N ALA A 165 -14.35 15.23 7.41
CA ALA A 165 -13.13 14.92 8.15
C ALA A 165 -11.99 15.89 7.79
N MET A 166 -11.75 16.13 6.51
CA MET A 166 -10.71 17.06 6.05
C MET A 166 -10.98 18.52 6.46
N GLU A 167 -12.24 18.92 6.53
CA GLU A 167 -12.60 20.26 7.02
C GLU A 167 -12.28 20.41 8.51
N LYS A 168 -12.54 19.36 9.31
CA LYS A 168 -12.29 19.38 10.76
C LYS A 168 -10.81 19.37 11.13
N VAL A 169 -9.99 18.56 10.45
CA VAL A 169 -8.56 18.40 10.79
C VAL A 169 -7.64 19.23 9.88
N GLY A 170 -8.18 19.83 8.82
CA GLY A 170 -7.39 20.59 7.84
C GLY A 170 -6.70 19.70 6.79
N LYS A 171 -6.07 20.35 5.80
CA LYS A 171 -5.43 19.67 4.66
C LYS A 171 -4.26 18.77 5.08
N GLU A 172 -3.53 19.17 6.11
CA GLU A 172 -2.40 18.44 6.69
C GLU A 172 -2.82 17.50 7.82
N GLY A 173 -4.10 17.46 8.14
CA GLY A 173 -4.66 16.68 9.23
C GLY A 173 -4.65 15.18 8.94
N VAL A 174 -4.59 14.40 10.00
CA VAL A 174 -4.58 12.93 9.93
C VAL A 174 -6.01 12.40 9.96
N ILE A 175 -6.35 11.53 9.02
CA ILE A 175 -7.62 10.83 8.97
C ILE A 175 -7.31 9.33 8.97
N THR A 176 -7.97 8.59 9.85
CA THR A 176 -7.87 7.12 9.95
C THR A 176 -9.23 6.49 9.78
N VAL A 177 -9.26 5.23 9.34
CA VAL A 177 -10.50 4.48 9.13
C VAL A 177 -10.53 3.28 10.06
N GLU A 178 -11.56 3.19 10.89
CA GLU A 178 -11.78 2.11 11.85
C GLU A 178 -13.10 1.36 11.56
N GLU A 179 -13.22 0.15 12.09
CA GLU A 179 -14.46 -0.61 12.07
C GLU A 179 -15.37 -0.15 13.19
N ALA A 180 -16.63 0.19 12.85
CA ALA A 180 -17.67 0.48 13.83
C ALA A 180 -18.31 -0.82 14.34
N LYS A 181 -18.89 -0.75 15.52
CA LYS A 181 -19.76 -1.82 16.05
C LYS A 181 -21.21 -1.68 15.57
N GLY A 182 -21.58 -0.52 15.03
CA GLY A 182 -22.91 -0.17 14.53
C GLY A 182 -23.05 -0.38 13.01
N LEU A 183 -24.19 0.03 12.48
CA LEU A 183 -24.50 -0.06 11.05
C LEU A 183 -24.09 1.20 10.26
N GLU A 184 -24.00 2.33 10.93
CA GLU A 184 -23.83 3.65 10.34
C GLU A 184 -22.37 4.11 10.34
N PHE A 185 -22.06 5.09 9.49
CA PHE A 185 -20.80 5.81 9.50
C PHE A 185 -20.79 6.84 10.63
N GLU A 186 -19.73 6.85 11.43
CA GLU A 186 -19.49 7.86 12.45
C GLU A 186 -18.17 8.59 12.15
N LEU A 187 -18.09 9.86 12.50
CA LEU A 187 -16.88 10.67 12.42
C LEU A 187 -16.57 11.27 13.78
N ASP A 188 -15.47 10.80 14.37
CA ASP A 188 -14.93 11.36 15.61
C ASP A 188 -13.65 12.15 15.32
N VAL A 189 -13.41 13.22 16.07
CA VAL A 189 -12.11 13.89 16.11
C VAL A 189 -11.53 13.70 17.50
N VAL A 190 -10.36 13.10 17.55
CA VAL A 190 -9.69 12.73 18.81
C VAL A 190 -8.29 13.33 18.86
N GLU A 191 -7.74 13.42 20.07
CA GLU A 191 -6.35 13.83 20.26
C GLU A 191 -5.42 12.77 19.63
N GLY A 192 -4.47 13.21 18.83
CA GLY A 192 -3.57 12.31 18.13
C GLY A 192 -2.59 13.03 17.24
N MET A 193 -1.63 12.29 16.71
CA MET A 193 -0.68 12.82 15.73
C MET A 193 -0.09 11.74 14.84
N GLN A 194 0.41 12.15 13.69
CA GLN A 194 1.21 11.31 12.80
C GLN A 194 2.61 11.90 12.61
N PHE A 195 3.60 11.03 12.50
CA PHE A 195 4.97 11.42 12.14
C PHE A 195 5.60 10.43 11.16
N ASP A 196 6.53 10.92 10.37
CA ASP A 196 7.12 10.25 9.20
C ASP A 196 8.25 9.30 9.64
N ARG A 197 7.89 8.23 10.36
CA ARG A 197 8.77 7.11 10.70
C ARG A 197 7.94 5.84 10.75
N GLY A 198 8.27 4.88 9.92
CA GLY A 198 7.64 3.57 9.91
C GLY A 198 8.35 2.57 10.83
N TYR A 199 7.90 1.33 10.79
CA TYR A 199 8.46 0.25 11.60
C TYR A 199 9.92 -0.04 11.22
N LEU A 200 10.76 -0.34 12.22
CA LEU A 200 12.17 -0.67 12.04
C LEU A 200 12.41 -2.04 11.40
N SER A 201 11.41 -2.91 11.43
CA SER A 201 11.52 -4.26 10.86
C SER A 201 10.15 -4.73 10.36
N PRO A 202 10.07 -5.33 9.16
CA PRO A 202 8.84 -5.95 8.67
C PRO A 202 8.32 -7.08 9.57
N TYR A 203 9.18 -7.66 10.39
CA TYR A 203 8.78 -8.69 11.36
C TYR A 203 7.86 -8.16 12.48
N PHE A 204 7.73 -6.85 12.64
CA PHE A 204 6.74 -6.25 13.56
C PHE A 204 5.32 -6.23 12.99
N ILE A 205 5.13 -6.45 11.70
CA ILE A 205 3.81 -6.43 11.05
C ILE A 205 2.83 -7.36 11.76
N THR A 206 1.63 -6.83 12.02
CA THR A 206 0.50 -7.57 12.61
C THR A 206 -0.59 -7.84 11.58
N ASN A 207 -0.69 -6.99 10.54
CA ASN A 207 -1.61 -7.14 9.42
C ASN A 207 -0.83 -7.31 8.11
N PRO A 208 -0.59 -8.55 7.67
CA PRO A 208 0.19 -8.81 6.45
C PRO A 208 -0.49 -8.33 5.16
N ASP A 209 -1.82 -8.26 5.12
CA ASP A 209 -2.56 -7.82 3.92
C ASP A 209 -2.30 -6.33 3.64
N LYS A 210 -2.28 -5.50 4.70
CA LYS A 210 -2.01 -4.05 4.63
C LYS A 210 -0.54 -3.69 4.88
N MET A 211 0.31 -4.66 5.23
CA MET A 211 1.70 -4.43 5.63
C MET A 211 1.83 -3.41 6.77
N THR A 212 0.91 -3.44 7.73
CA THR A 212 0.86 -2.52 8.88
C THR A 212 1.04 -3.22 10.21
N VAL A 213 1.48 -2.45 11.20
CA VAL A 213 1.45 -2.81 12.62
C VAL A 213 0.29 -2.09 13.27
N GLU A 214 -0.62 -2.82 13.89
CA GLU A 214 -1.74 -2.27 14.66
C GLU A 214 -1.59 -2.71 16.12
N LEU A 215 -1.54 -1.74 17.04
CA LEU A 215 -1.42 -1.95 18.48
C LEU A 215 -2.62 -1.30 19.17
N ASP A 216 -3.46 -2.10 19.81
CA ASP A 216 -4.62 -1.61 20.59
C ASP A 216 -4.25 -1.44 22.06
N ASN A 217 -4.54 -0.27 22.62
CA ASN A 217 -4.21 0.13 23.99
C ASN A 217 -2.72 -0.08 24.36
N PRO A 218 -1.77 0.34 23.49
CA PRO A 218 -0.36 0.14 23.77
C PRO A 218 0.16 1.02 24.90
N TYR A 219 1.22 0.53 25.55
CA TYR A 219 2.20 1.40 26.21
C TYR A 219 3.16 1.97 25.19
N ILE A 220 3.67 3.18 25.43
CA ILE A 220 4.59 3.87 24.54
C ILE A 220 5.83 4.29 25.35
N LEU A 221 6.97 3.67 25.06
CA LEU A 221 8.26 4.07 25.61
C LEU A 221 8.89 5.12 24.68
N ILE A 222 9.16 6.29 25.23
CA ILE A 222 9.73 7.44 24.50
C ILE A 222 11.15 7.66 25.00
N HIS A 223 12.16 7.32 24.19
CA HIS A 223 13.57 7.38 24.59
C HIS A 223 14.36 8.30 23.68
N GLU A 224 15.17 9.18 24.26
CA GLU A 224 15.92 10.18 23.50
C GLU A 224 17.08 9.59 22.70
N LYS A 225 17.80 8.61 23.25
CA LYS A 225 19.03 8.03 22.71
C LYS A 225 18.79 6.75 21.93
N LYS A 226 19.87 6.25 21.30
CA LYS A 226 19.87 4.94 20.65
C LYS A 226 19.80 3.80 21.66
N LEU A 227 19.16 2.72 21.22
CA LEU A 227 19.06 1.46 21.96
C LEU A 227 19.84 0.37 21.21
N SER A 228 20.99 -0.03 21.72
CA SER A 228 21.81 -1.12 21.16
C SER A 228 21.79 -2.38 22.02
N SER A 229 21.42 -2.28 23.31
CA SER A 229 21.28 -3.39 24.24
C SER A 229 19.96 -3.31 24.98
N LEU A 230 19.34 -4.46 25.22
CA LEU A 230 18.07 -4.55 25.98
C LEU A 230 18.27 -4.67 27.49
N GLN A 231 19.50 -4.82 27.97
CA GLN A 231 19.73 -5.11 29.40
C GLN A 231 19.13 -4.05 30.33
N ALA A 232 19.25 -2.77 29.94
CA ALA A 232 18.65 -1.65 30.68
C ALA A 232 17.12 -1.62 30.62
N MET A 233 16.52 -2.28 29.64
CA MET A 233 15.07 -2.33 29.41
C MET A 233 14.41 -3.57 30.03
N LEU A 234 15.15 -4.58 30.49
CA LEU A 234 14.57 -5.84 30.96
C LEU A 234 13.47 -5.63 32.01
N PRO A 235 13.65 -4.77 33.04
CA PRO A 235 12.61 -4.58 34.04
C PRO A 235 11.29 -4.06 33.47
N ILE A 236 11.35 -3.09 32.55
CA ILE A 236 10.13 -2.54 31.95
C ILE A 236 9.50 -3.50 30.95
N LEU A 237 10.30 -4.28 30.20
CA LEU A 237 9.79 -5.29 29.28
C LEU A 237 9.06 -6.41 30.06
N GLU A 238 9.58 -6.86 31.19
CA GLU A 238 8.92 -7.84 32.06
C GLU A 238 7.60 -7.30 32.60
N ALA A 239 7.57 -6.04 33.06
CA ALA A 239 6.35 -5.39 33.54
C ALA A 239 5.28 -5.27 32.42
N VAL A 240 5.70 -4.93 31.20
CA VAL A 240 4.79 -4.87 30.05
C VAL A 240 4.24 -6.26 29.71
N VAL A 241 5.07 -7.29 29.68
CA VAL A 241 4.62 -8.69 29.47
C VAL A 241 3.59 -9.11 30.52
N GLN A 242 3.84 -8.81 31.79
CA GLN A 242 2.90 -9.12 32.87
C GLN A 242 1.56 -8.37 32.73
N SER A 243 1.57 -7.16 32.18
CA SER A 243 0.34 -6.40 31.90
C SER A 243 -0.50 -6.95 30.75
N GLY A 244 0.09 -7.76 29.87
CA GLY A 244 -0.55 -8.29 28.65
C GLY A 244 -0.81 -7.27 27.55
N ARG A 245 -0.44 -6.00 27.75
CA ARG A 245 -0.63 -4.90 26.78
C ARG A 245 0.54 -4.84 25.78
N PRO A 246 0.30 -4.39 24.53
CA PRO A 246 1.37 -4.15 23.57
C PRO A 246 2.27 -2.98 23.97
N LEU A 247 3.49 -2.96 23.44
CA LEU A 247 4.46 -1.89 23.63
C LEU A 247 4.90 -1.32 22.29
N LEU A 248 4.84 0.01 22.16
CA LEU A 248 5.56 0.76 21.12
C LEU A 248 6.82 1.35 21.75
N ILE A 249 7.97 1.18 21.09
CA ILE A 249 9.22 1.86 21.42
C ILE A 249 9.50 2.93 20.38
N ILE A 250 9.65 4.17 20.84
CA ILE A 250 10.09 5.32 20.02
C ILE A 250 11.46 5.74 20.57
N ALA A 251 12.51 5.53 19.78
CA ALA A 251 13.87 5.89 20.17
C ALA A 251 14.62 6.54 19.01
N GLU A 252 15.75 7.20 19.29
CA GLU A 252 16.60 7.75 18.21
C GLU A 252 16.90 6.70 17.14
N ASP A 253 17.31 5.52 17.57
CA ASP A 253 17.47 4.32 16.74
C ASP A 253 17.43 3.07 17.64
N ILE A 254 17.09 1.92 17.04
CA ILE A 254 17.20 0.62 17.72
C ILE A 254 17.92 -0.31 16.76
N GLU A 255 19.09 -0.74 17.13
CA GLU A 255 20.00 -1.45 16.25
C GLU A 255 20.67 -2.66 16.92
N GLY A 256 21.32 -3.51 16.11
CA GLY A 256 22.12 -4.62 16.59
C GLY A 256 21.34 -5.66 17.38
N GLU A 257 21.89 -6.06 18.54
CA GLU A 257 21.32 -7.07 19.41
C GLU A 257 19.93 -6.69 19.97
N ALA A 258 19.70 -5.40 20.23
CA ALA A 258 18.42 -4.93 20.75
C ALA A 258 17.28 -5.20 19.76
N LEU A 259 17.45 -4.80 18.50
CA LEU A 259 16.43 -5.01 17.48
C LEU A 259 16.20 -6.51 17.22
N ALA A 260 17.27 -7.28 17.06
CA ALA A 260 17.17 -8.72 16.84
C ALA A 260 16.42 -9.44 17.97
N THR A 261 16.71 -9.09 19.22
CA THR A 261 16.04 -9.71 20.38
C THR A 261 14.56 -9.32 20.46
N LEU A 262 14.20 -8.06 20.17
CA LEU A 262 12.78 -7.64 20.11
C LEU A 262 12.02 -8.42 19.04
N VAL A 263 12.59 -8.57 17.85
CA VAL A 263 12.00 -9.34 16.75
C VAL A 263 11.81 -10.82 17.14
N VAL A 264 12.83 -11.46 17.69
CA VAL A 264 12.75 -12.87 18.13
C VAL A 264 11.66 -13.07 19.20
N ASN A 265 11.58 -12.19 20.20
CA ASN A 265 10.56 -12.29 21.24
C ASN A 265 9.13 -12.05 20.69
N LYS A 266 8.98 -11.17 19.73
CA LYS A 266 7.69 -10.96 19.03
C LYS A 266 7.30 -12.21 18.26
N LEU A 267 8.21 -12.80 17.47
CA LEU A 267 7.95 -14.00 16.67
C LEU A 267 7.61 -15.23 17.54
N ARG A 268 8.21 -15.34 18.72
CA ARG A 268 7.88 -16.38 19.71
C ARG A 268 6.55 -16.15 20.42
N GLY A 269 5.86 -15.04 20.16
CA GLY A 269 4.58 -14.71 20.79
C GLY A 269 4.68 -14.26 22.24
N GLY A 270 5.90 -14.09 22.79
CA GLY A 270 6.12 -13.67 24.17
C GLY A 270 5.90 -12.18 24.41
N LEU A 271 5.98 -11.35 23.38
CA LEU A 271 5.87 -9.90 23.49
C LEU A 271 5.14 -9.30 22.28
N LYS A 272 4.08 -8.57 22.54
CA LYS A 272 3.39 -7.76 21.51
C LYS A 272 4.10 -6.41 21.41
N ILE A 273 5.00 -6.25 20.44
CA ILE A 273 5.87 -5.07 20.37
C ILE A 273 6.06 -4.58 18.95
N ALA A 274 6.26 -3.27 18.82
CA ALA A 274 6.81 -2.63 17.65
C ALA A 274 7.83 -1.57 18.05
N ALA A 275 8.69 -1.21 17.10
CA ALA A 275 9.73 -0.22 17.32
C ALA A 275 9.86 0.69 16.09
N VAL A 276 9.99 1.99 16.35
CA VAL A 276 10.13 3.04 15.32
C VAL A 276 11.24 4.02 15.72
N LYS A 277 11.78 4.71 14.72
CA LYS A 277 12.71 5.81 14.97
C LYS A 277 11.95 7.06 15.42
N ALA A 278 12.57 7.82 16.32
CA ALA A 278 12.08 9.14 16.69
C ALA A 278 12.08 10.09 15.49
N PRO A 279 11.04 10.94 15.35
CA PRO A 279 10.98 11.93 14.30
C PRO A 279 11.97 13.07 14.53
N GLY A 280 12.49 13.69 13.45
CA GLY A 280 13.40 14.82 13.50
C GLY A 280 14.83 14.47 13.87
N PHE A 281 15.66 15.50 14.05
CA PHE A 281 17.09 15.40 14.38
C PHE A 281 17.48 16.45 15.42
N GLY A 282 18.48 16.16 16.27
CA GLY A 282 18.99 17.09 17.27
C GLY A 282 17.91 17.62 18.21
N ASP A 283 17.90 18.92 18.48
CA ASP A 283 16.95 19.55 19.41
C ASP A 283 15.50 19.46 18.93
N ARG A 284 15.26 19.40 17.62
CA ARG A 284 13.92 19.18 17.07
C ARG A 284 13.38 17.80 17.43
N ARG A 285 14.24 16.76 17.41
CA ARG A 285 13.86 15.42 17.86
C ARG A 285 13.42 15.44 19.31
N LYS A 286 14.18 16.09 20.19
CA LYS A 286 13.80 16.27 21.62
C LYS A 286 12.44 16.95 21.76
N ALA A 287 12.23 18.03 21.01
CA ALA A 287 10.98 18.77 21.04
C ALA A 287 9.79 17.92 20.56
N MET A 288 9.95 17.12 19.49
CA MET A 288 8.89 16.23 18.98
C MET A 288 8.64 15.05 19.94
N LEU A 289 9.67 14.50 20.58
CA LEU A 289 9.50 13.46 21.61
C LEU A 289 8.74 14.00 22.82
N GLN A 290 8.96 15.27 23.21
CA GLN A 290 8.19 15.95 24.26
C GLN A 290 6.72 16.13 23.86
N ASP A 291 6.45 16.48 22.59
CA ASP A 291 5.08 16.62 22.09
C ASP A 291 4.34 15.25 22.14
N ILE A 292 5.03 14.16 21.76
CA ILE A 292 4.50 12.80 21.86
C ILE A 292 4.27 12.42 23.34
N ALA A 293 5.18 12.78 24.22
CA ALA A 293 5.04 12.52 25.67
C ALA A 293 3.80 13.22 26.25
N ILE A 294 3.60 14.49 25.94
CA ILE A 294 2.42 15.26 26.38
C ILE A 294 1.14 14.65 25.80
N LEU A 295 1.13 14.35 24.49
CA LEU A 295 -0.01 13.74 23.82
C LEU A 295 -0.44 12.41 24.44
N THR A 296 0.52 11.61 24.88
CA THR A 296 0.28 10.24 25.36
C THR A 296 0.27 10.13 26.89
N LYS A 297 0.43 11.25 27.61
CA LYS A 297 0.60 11.28 29.06
C LYS A 297 1.78 10.43 29.54
N GLY A 298 2.87 10.41 28.78
CA GLY A 298 4.11 9.71 29.10
C GLY A 298 5.21 10.68 29.46
N GLU A 299 6.39 10.13 29.78
CA GLU A 299 7.60 10.90 30.03
C GLU A 299 8.64 10.59 28.94
N MET A 300 9.35 11.62 28.49
CA MET A 300 10.52 11.42 27.64
C MET A 300 11.69 10.95 28.51
N ILE A 301 12.13 9.71 28.30
CA ILE A 301 13.24 9.11 29.02
C ILE A 301 14.54 9.66 28.47
N SER A 302 15.18 10.53 29.26
CA SER A 302 16.41 11.21 28.92
C SER A 302 17.34 11.31 30.13
N GLU A 303 18.60 10.96 29.93
CA GLU A 303 19.63 11.10 30.96
C GLU A 303 19.89 12.59 31.29
N ASP A 304 19.69 13.50 30.32
CA ASP A 304 19.80 14.93 30.53
C ASP A 304 18.74 15.44 31.54
N LEU A 305 17.60 14.76 31.62
CA LEU A 305 16.54 15.00 32.60
C LEU A 305 16.73 14.18 33.90
N GLY A 306 17.82 13.42 34.01
CA GLY A 306 18.12 12.59 35.18
C GLY A 306 17.38 11.24 35.22
N ILE A 307 16.67 10.89 34.14
CA ILE A 307 15.88 9.65 34.08
C ILE A 307 16.70 8.58 33.34
N LYS A 308 17.07 7.51 34.09
CA LYS A 308 17.76 6.36 33.51
C LYS A 308 16.77 5.30 33.05
N LEU A 309 17.12 4.60 31.97
CA LEU A 309 16.27 3.59 31.35
C LEU A 309 15.92 2.43 32.31
N GLU A 310 16.86 2.06 33.21
CA GLU A 310 16.68 1.01 34.22
C GLU A 310 15.64 1.36 35.31
N SER A 311 15.37 2.66 35.50
CA SER A 311 14.43 3.16 36.50
C SER A 311 13.02 3.40 35.95
N VAL A 312 12.78 3.11 34.67
CA VAL A 312 11.48 3.33 34.04
C VAL A 312 10.42 2.40 34.60
N THR A 313 9.27 2.96 34.90
CA THR A 313 8.08 2.23 35.40
C THR A 313 6.93 2.34 34.40
N LEU A 314 5.91 1.48 34.51
CA LEU A 314 4.72 1.54 33.64
C LEU A 314 4.00 2.89 33.73
N GLY A 315 4.08 3.60 34.85
CA GLY A 315 3.45 4.92 35.01
C GLY A 315 4.13 6.03 34.21
N MET A 316 5.38 5.85 33.81
CA MET A 316 6.15 6.79 32.97
C MET A 316 5.94 6.55 31.47
N LEU A 317 5.36 5.39 31.11
CA LEU A 317 5.06 5.10 29.70
C LEU A 317 3.84 5.87 29.22
N GLY A 318 3.94 6.40 28.00
CA GLY A 318 2.79 6.95 27.31
C GLY A 318 1.74 5.89 27.01
N GLN A 319 0.50 6.30 26.78
CA GLN A 319 -0.61 5.45 26.43
C GLN A 319 -1.46 6.08 25.32
N ALA A 320 -2.05 5.25 24.49
CA ALA A 320 -3.01 5.66 23.47
C ALA A 320 -4.06 4.55 23.31
N LYS A 321 -5.20 4.88 22.70
CA LYS A 321 -6.21 3.89 22.36
C LYS A 321 -5.74 2.97 21.25
N ARG A 322 -5.08 3.54 20.22
CA ARG A 322 -4.51 2.78 19.12
C ARG A 322 -3.23 3.43 18.58
N VAL A 323 -2.32 2.59 18.09
CA VAL A 323 -1.20 3.03 17.25
C VAL A 323 -1.21 2.18 15.98
N SER A 324 -1.12 2.86 14.83
CA SER A 324 -0.96 2.26 13.52
C SER A 324 0.38 2.68 12.91
N ILE A 325 1.14 1.72 12.38
CA ILE A 325 2.46 1.97 11.79
C ILE A 325 2.52 1.30 10.43
N ASP A 326 2.80 2.06 9.41
CA ASP A 326 3.14 1.55 8.09
C ASP A 326 4.66 1.60 7.86
N LYS A 327 5.12 1.40 6.61
CA LYS A 327 6.55 1.45 6.28
C LYS A 327 7.17 2.85 6.42
N ASP A 328 6.36 3.90 6.35
CA ASP A 328 6.81 5.29 6.27
C ASP A 328 6.35 6.12 7.48
N ASN A 329 5.21 5.79 8.09
CA ASN A 329 4.53 6.63 9.08
C ASN A 329 4.15 5.86 10.35
N THR A 330 4.06 6.61 11.45
CA THR A 330 3.46 6.16 12.73
C THR A 330 2.35 7.13 13.10
N THR A 331 1.14 6.60 13.32
CA THR A 331 -0.06 7.35 13.73
C THR A 331 -0.47 6.93 15.12
N ILE A 332 -0.53 7.89 16.05
CA ILE A 332 -1.04 7.73 17.41
C ILE A 332 -2.46 8.29 17.43
N VAL A 333 -3.43 7.47 17.81
CA VAL A 333 -4.86 7.81 17.83
C VAL A 333 -5.34 7.77 19.28
N ASP A 334 -6.02 8.84 19.70
CA ASP A 334 -6.62 8.97 21.01
C ASP A 334 -5.59 8.76 22.14
N GLY A 335 -4.60 9.66 22.19
CA GLY A 335 -3.57 9.69 23.23
C GLY A 335 -4.17 10.03 24.59
N ALA A 336 -3.62 9.45 25.64
CA ALA A 336 -4.11 9.63 27.03
C ALA A 336 -3.74 10.97 27.66
N GLY A 337 -3.11 11.91 26.91
CA GLY A 337 -2.76 13.25 27.36
C GLY A 337 -3.99 14.10 27.69
N SER A 338 -3.86 15.02 28.62
CA SER A 338 -4.96 15.94 28.92
C SER A 338 -5.08 17.02 27.84
N ALA A 339 -6.32 17.33 27.44
CA ALA A 339 -6.59 18.38 26.46
C ALA A 339 -5.99 19.74 26.88
N ASP A 340 -5.97 20.03 28.20
CA ASP A 340 -5.40 21.28 28.73
C ASP A 340 -3.88 21.35 28.54
N GLU A 341 -3.14 20.24 28.78
CA GLU A 341 -1.69 20.17 28.57
C GLU A 341 -1.33 20.26 27.09
N ILE A 342 -2.10 19.57 26.23
CA ILE A 342 -1.93 19.63 24.77
C ILE A 342 -2.16 21.06 24.28
N LYS A 343 -3.23 21.71 24.74
CA LYS A 343 -3.53 23.12 24.41
C LYS A 343 -2.44 24.07 24.89
N ALA A 344 -1.95 23.92 26.10
CA ALA A 344 -0.83 24.71 26.63
C ALA A 344 0.43 24.54 25.77
N ARG A 345 0.70 23.30 25.29
CA ARG A 345 1.82 23.02 24.39
C ARG A 345 1.65 23.67 23.02
N VAL A 346 0.44 23.66 22.47
CA VAL A 346 0.08 24.35 21.22
C VAL A 346 0.35 25.85 21.34
N GLU A 347 -0.06 26.49 22.44
CA GLU A 347 0.19 27.93 22.67
C GLU A 347 1.69 28.23 22.81
N GLN A 348 2.47 27.37 23.45
CA GLN A 348 3.94 27.51 23.50
C GLN A 348 4.56 27.48 22.11
N ILE A 349 4.13 26.56 21.22
CA ILE A 349 4.63 26.49 19.85
C ILE A 349 4.23 27.75 19.07
N ARG A 350 2.99 28.26 19.22
CA ARG A 350 2.55 29.52 18.61
C ARG A 350 3.42 30.70 19.00
N ALA A 351 3.71 30.81 20.27
CA ALA A 351 4.62 31.87 20.76
C ALA A 351 6.03 31.77 20.18
N GLN A 352 6.54 30.54 19.99
CA GLN A 352 7.82 30.32 19.31
C GLN A 352 7.79 30.71 17.83
N ILE A 353 6.69 30.47 17.12
CA ILE A 353 6.50 30.89 15.72
C ILE A 353 6.55 32.42 15.60
N GLU A 354 5.94 33.14 16.55
CA GLU A 354 5.93 34.63 16.56
C GLU A 354 7.31 35.22 16.87
N THR A 355 8.10 34.55 17.70
CA THR A 355 9.39 35.05 18.16
C THR A 355 10.58 34.66 17.31
N THR A 356 10.47 33.62 16.49
CA THR A 356 11.57 33.14 15.64
C THR A 356 11.86 34.11 14.50
N THR A 357 13.15 34.40 14.28
CA THR A 357 13.65 35.20 13.16
C THR A 357 14.05 34.40 11.94
N SER A 358 14.11 33.06 12.05
CA SER A 358 14.47 32.15 10.98
C SER A 358 13.21 31.67 10.25
N ASP A 359 13.12 31.93 8.94
CA ASP A 359 12.00 31.45 8.13
C ASP A 359 11.91 29.91 8.09
N TYR A 360 13.07 29.24 8.06
CA TYR A 360 13.15 27.79 8.11
C TYR A 360 12.65 27.22 9.46
N ASP A 361 13.02 27.85 10.59
CA ASP A 361 12.53 27.41 11.89
C ASP A 361 11.05 27.71 12.05
N ARG A 362 10.57 28.83 11.50
CA ARG A 362 9.15 29.16 11.46
C ARG A 362 8.34 28.09 10.71
N GLU A 363 8.79 27.68 9.53
CA GLU A 363 8.16 26.61 8.75
C GLU A 363 8.09 25.31 9.55
N LYS A 364 9.20 24.89 10.18
CA LYS A 364 9.24 23.66 10.97
C LYS A 364 8.43 23.71 12.26
N LEU A 365 8.29 24.87 12.87
CA LEU A 365 7.38 25.07 13.99
C LEU A 365 5.92 25.02 13.55
N GLN A 366 5.60 25.56 12.37
CA GLN A 366 4.25 25.47 11.79
C GLN A 366 3.86 24.02 11.46
N GLU A 367 4.76 23.23 10.86
CA GLU A 367 4.54 21.79 10.63
C GLU A 367 4.27 21.06 11.96
N ARG A 368 5.05 21.34 12.98
CA ARG A 368 4.89 20.72 14.30
C ARG A 368 3.58 21.14 14.97
N LEU A 369 3.20 22.42 14.85
CA LEU A 369 1.93 22.94 15.33
C LEU A 369 0.76 22.21 14.63
N ALA A 370 0.79 22.10 13.31
CA ALA A 370 -0.25 21.42 12.54
C ALA A 370 -0.43 19.96 12.97
N LYS A 371 0.68 19.25 13.20
CA LYS A 371 0.67 17.84 13.66
C LYS A 371 0.06 17.67 15.06
N LEU A 372 0.26 18.62 15.97
CA LEU A 372 -0.24 18.52 17.35
C LEU A 372 -1.66 19.10 17.50
N ALA A 373 -1.95 20.24 16.84
CA ALA A 373 -3.22 20.94 16.99
C ALA A 373 -4.36 20.38 16.13
N GLY A 374 -4.03 19.68 15.04
CA GLY A 374 -5.03 19.13 14.10
C GLY A 374 -5.79 17.92 14.63
N GLY A 375 -5.23 17.19 15.59
CA GLY A 375 -5.79 15.93 16.05
C GLY A 375 -5.83 14.85 14.96
N VAL A 376 -6.63 13.82 15.20
CA VAL A 376 -6.89 12.73 14.24
C VAL A 376 -8.40 12.59 14.04
N ALA A 377 -8.86 12.70 12.79
CA ALA A 377 -10.22 12.35 12.45
C ALA A 377 -10.32 10.82 12.27
N VAL A 378 -11.25 10.19 12.97
CA VAL A 378 -11.50 8.75 12.90
C VAL A 378 -12.82 8.52 12.21
N ILE A 379 -12.79 8.01 10.97
CA ILE A 379 -13.99 7.56 10.26
C ILE A 379 -14.26 6.12 10.68
N LYS A 380 -15.36 5.90 11.37
CA LYS A 380 -15.80 4.56 11.78
C LYS A 380 -16.81 4.02 10.78
N VAL A 381 -16.49 2.89 10.20
CA VAL A 381 -17.26 2.26 9.12
C VAL A 381 -18.13 1.16 9.67
N GLY A 382 -19.46 1.32 9.56
CA GLY A 382 -20.44 0.32 9.96
C GLY A 382 -20.90 -0.59 8.82
N GLY A 383 -21.58 -1.68 9.19
CA GLY A 383 -22.17 -2.62 8.24
C GLY A 383 -22.90 -3.77 8.94
N ALA A 384 -23.74 -4.48 8.19
CA ALA A 384 -24.56 -5.58 8.71
C ALA A 384 -23.75 -6.87 8.95
N THR A 385 -22.63 -7.04 8.24
CA THR A 385 -21.76 -8.21 8.34
C THR A 385 -20.30 -7.79 8.37
N GLU A 386 -19.45 -8.61 8.99
CA GLU A 386 -17.99 -8.35 9.03
C GLU A 386 -17.37 -8.24 7.62
N VAL A 387 -17.86 -9.02 6.67
CA VAL A 387 -17.41 -8.97 5.27
C VAL A 387 -17.78 -7.62 4.61
N GLU A 388 -18.99 -7.12 4.87
CA GLU A 388 -19.43 -5.81 4.38
C GLU A 388 -18.62 -4.67 5.00
N VAL A 389 -18.43 -4.70 6.33
CA VAL A 389 -17.62 -3.68 7.04
C VAL A 389 -16.21 -3.61 6.48
N LYS A 390 -15.59 -4.76 6.24
CA LYS A 390 -14.23 -4.83 5.70
C LYS A 390 -14.15 -4.28 4.27
N GLU A 391 -15.11 -4.64 3.41
CA GLU A 391 -15.18 -4.11 2.04
C GLU A 391 -15.41 -2.60 2.02
N ARG A 392 -16.34 -2.10 2.85
CA ARG A 392 -16.60 -0.67 2.99
C ARG A 392 -15.40 0.09 3.54
N LYS A 393 -14.69 -0.48 4.52
CA LYS A 393 -13.46 0.11 5.08
C LYS A 393 -12.37 0.23 4.02
N ASP A 394 -12.12 -0.82 3.24
CA ASP A 394 -11.12 -0.80 2.17
C ASP A 394 -11.48 0.30 1.13
N ARG A 395 -12.76 0.45 0.79
CA ARG A 395 -13.27 1.49 -0.12
C ARG A 395 -13.09 2.91 0.44
N VAL A 396 -13.31 3.10 1.73
CA VAL A 396 -13.09 4.40 2.40
C VAL A 396 -11.60 4.74 2.45
N ASP A 397 -10.74 3.76 2.73
CA ASP A 397 -9.28 3.93 2.70
C ASP A 397 -8.80 4.38 1.30
N ASP A 398 -9.26 3.73 0.22
CA ASP A 398 -8.93 4.09 -1.16
C ASP A 398 -9.40 5.51 -1.49
N ALA A 399 -10.66 5.84 -1.13
CA ALA A 399 -11.21 7.17 -1.36
C ALA A 399 -10.47 8.27 -0.58
N LEU A 400 -10.01 7.97 0.62
CA LEU A 400 -9.20 8.90 1.42
C LEU A 400 -7.84 9.17 0.76
N HIS A 401 -7.16 8.11 0.27
CA HIS A 401 -5.88 8.27 -0.43
C HIS A 401 -6.02 9.05 -1.73
N ALA A 402 -7.07 8.75 -2.54
CA ALA A 402 -7.36 9.51 -3.75
C ALA A 402 -7.65 10.98 -3.46
N THR A 403 -8.38 11.27 -2.39
CA THR A 403 -8.70 12.64 -1.99
C THR A 403 -7.44 13.40 -1.56
N ARG A 404 -6.53 12.79 -0.80
CA ARG A 404 -5.23 13.37 -0.47
C ARG A 404 -4.40 13.65 -1.72
N ALA A 405 -4.33 12.68 -2.64
CA ALA A 405 -3.63 12.85 -3.91
C ALA A 405 -4.19 14.03 -4.74
N ALA A 406 -5.52 14.24 -4.70
CA ALA A 406 -6.16 15.39 -5.36
C ALA A 406 -5.83 16.73 -4.70
N VAL A 407 -5.77 16.77 -3.37
CA VAL A 407 -5.36 17.99 -2.64
C VAL A 407 -3.90 18.35 -2.92
N GLU A 408 -3.02 17.35 -3.06
CA GLU A 408 -1.59 17.54 -3.32
C GLU A 408 -1.31 18.05 -4.74
N GLU A 409 -1.88 17.45 -5.77
CA GLU A 409 -1.52 17.74 -7.17
C GLU A 409 -2.69 18.18 -8.05
N GLY A 410 -3.86 18.39 -7.46
CA GLY A 410 -5.05 18.80 -8.21
C GLY A 410 -5.74 17.64 -8.94
N ILE A 411 -6.69 18.00 -9.79
CA ILE A 411 -7.59 17.09 -10.50
C ILE A 411 -7.57 17.32 -12.01
N VAL A 412 -7.88 16.25 -12.73
CA VAL A 412 -8.10 16.24 -14.19
C VAL A 412 -9.46 15.60 -14.52
N PRO A 413 -10.00 15.72 -15.74
CA PRO A 413 -11.18 14.97 -16.14
C PRO A 413 -10.97 13.47 -16.01
N GLY A 414 -11.91 12.78 -15.35
CA GLY A 414 -11.81 11.37 -15.02
C GLY A 414 -12.18 10.42 -16.17
N GLY A 415 -12.43 9.16 -15.83
CA GLY A 415 -12.88 8.16 -16.79
C GLY A 415 -11.84 7.81 -17.87
N GLY A 416 -10.56 8.02 -17.63
CA GLY A 416 -9.49 7.81 -18.61
C GLY A 416 -9.41 8.92 -19.69
N THR A 417 -10.25 9.93 -19.60
CA THR A 417 -10.37 11.01 -20.60
C THR A 417 -9.12 11.88 -20.64
N ALA A 418 -8.53 12.22 -19.49
CA ALA A 418 -7.31 13.02 -19.42
C ALA A 418 -6.14 12.35 -20.17
N LEU A 419 -5.96 11.03 -20.03
CA LEU A 419 -4.96 10.25 -20.75
C LEU A 419 -5.25 10.20 -22.25
N LEU A 420 -6.53 10.05 -22.65
CA LEU A 420 -6.92 10.06 -24.06
C LEU A 420 -6.53 11.38 -24.73
N TYR A 421 -6.84 12.51 -24.12
CA TYR A 421 -6.49 13.82 -24.68
C TYR A 421 -4.98 14.12 -24.65
N ALA A 422 -4.24 13.52 -23.73
CA ALA A 422 -2.78 13.61 -23.70
C ALA A 422 -2.10 12.99 -24.95
N THR A 423 -2.83 12.20 -25.76
CA THR A 423 -2.35 11.76 -27.07
C THR A 423 -2.02 12.92 -27.99
N LYS A 424 -2.70 14.09 -27.87
CA LYS A 424 -2.44 15.31 -28.61
C LYS A 424 -1.05 15.88 -28.31
N ALA A 425 -0.59 15.79 -27.05
CA ALA A 425 0.73 16.25 -26.64
C ALA A 425 1.88 15.44 -27.26
N LEU A 426 1.60 14.22 -27.72
CA LEU A 426 2.54 13.37 -28.45
C LEU A 426 2.51 13.63 -29.97
N GLY A 427 1.61 14.51 -30.46
CA GLY A 427 1.53 14.89 -31.84
C GLY A 427 2.83 15.57 -32.30
N GLY A 428 3.50 15.02 -33.31
CA GLY A 428 4.76 15.55 -33.82
C GLY A 428 6.01 15.25 -32.99
N LEU A 429 5.89 14.62 -31.81
CA LEU A 429 7.04 14.17 -31.04
C LEU A 429 7.76 13.03 -31.77
N LYS A 430 9.06 13.17 -31.96
CA LYS A 430 9.92 12.17 -32.61
C LYS A 430 11.09 11.82 -31.71
N GLY A 431 11.52 10.57 -31.76
CA GLY A 431 12.76 10.12 -31.16
C GLY A 431 13.98 10.48 -32.01
N GLU A 432 15.17 10.18 -31.52
CA GLU A 432 16.44 10.36 -32.24
C GLU A 432 16.55 9.41 -33.44
N ASN A 433 15.80 8.28 -33.39
CA ASN A 433 15.73 7.29 -34.47
C ASN A 433 14.30 6.73 -34.59
N GLU A 434 14.08 5.86 -35.60
CA GLU A 434 12.77 5.25 -35.84
C GLU A 434 12.30 4.35 -34.71
N ASP A 435 13.21 3.62 -34.07
CA ASP A 435 12.86 2.70 -33.00
C ASP A 435 12.40 3.45 -31.73
N GLN A 436 13.02 4.60 -31.43
CA GLN A 436 12.51 5.49 -30.37
C GLN A 436 11.16 6.10 -30.75
N THR A 437 10.96 6.48 -32.00
CA THR A 437 9.67 7.00 -32.48
C THR A 437 8.58 5.94 -32.35
N ARG A 438 8.87 4.66 -32.62
CA ARG A 438 7.95 3.54 -32.35
C ARG A 438 7.63 3.40 -30.87
N GLY A 439 8.60 3.64 -29.98
CA GLY A 439 8.38 3.69 -28.53
C GLY A 439 7.35 4.75 -28.14
N ILE A 440 7.42 5.94 -28.74
CA ILE A 440 6.44 7.01 -28.57
C ILE A 440 5.04 6.57 -29.04
N ASP A 441 4.95 5.91 -30.20
CA ASP A 441 3.69 5.41 -30.75
C ASP A 441 3.04 4.32 -29.90
N ILE A 442 3.85 3.48 -29.23
CA ILE A 442 3.37 2.49 -28.25
C ILE A 442 2.64 3.19 -27.11
N VAL A 443 3.24 4.23 -26.52
CA VAL A 443 2.61 4.98 -25.43
C VAL A 443 1.36 5.70 -25.93
N ARG A 444 1.40 6.33 -27.11
CA ARG A 444 0.24 7.00 -27.71
C ARG A 444 -0.97 6.07 -27.84
N LYS A 445 -0.76 4.81 -28.23
CA LYS A 445 -1.82 3.80 -28.28
C LYS A 445 -2.23 3.34 -26.89
N ALA A 446 -1.27 3.08 -26.00
CA ALA A 446 -1.53 2.51 -24.69
C ALA A 446 -2.35 3.43 -23.79
N ILE A 447 -2.13 4.75 -23.82
CA ILE A 447 -2.88 5.71 -23.00
C ILE A 447 -4.36 5.85 -23.39
N THR A 448 -4.78 5.26 -24.52
CA THR A 448 -6.20 5.15 -24.87
C THR A 448 -6.89 3.95 -24.22
N ALA A 449 -6.14 3.00 -23.65
CA ALA A 449 -6.69 1.77 -23.11
C ALA A 449 -7.63 1.96 -21.90
N PRO A 450 -7.36 2.87 -20.94
CA PRO A 450 -8.27 3.04 -19.79
C PRO A 450 -9.67 3.46 -20.19
N VAL A 451 -9.85 4.49 -21.03
CA VAL A 451 -11.17 4.93 -21.47
C VAL A 451 -11.90 3.84 -22.27
N LYS A 452 -11.17 3.09 -23.10
CA LYS A 452 -11.73 1.96 -23.87
C LYS A 452 -12.24 0.87 -22.92
N GLN A 453 -11.44 0.50 -21.93
CA GLN A 453 -11.82 -0.54 -20.96
C GLN A 453 -13.03 -0.13 -20.12
N ILE A 454 -13.10 1.14 -19.70
CA ILE A 454 -14.27 1.68 -18.97
C ILE A 454 -15.53 1.59 -19.83
N ALA A 455 -15.45 1.96 -21.11
CA ALA A 455 -16.56 1.85 -22.06
C ALA A 455 -16.98 0.39 -22.30
N GLU A 456 -16.01 -0.51 -22.50
CA GLU A 456 -16.26 -1.95 -22.68
C GLU A 456 -16.93 -2.57 -21.43
N ASN A 457 -16.50 -2.19 -20.22
CA ASN A 457 -17.14 -2.65 -18.98
C ASN A 457 -18.57 -2.09 -18.84
N ALA A 458 -18.87 -0.96 -19.48
CA ALA A 458 -20.21 -0.38 -19.55
C ALA A 458 -21.10 -1.01 -20.65
N GLY A 459 -20.53 -1.84 -21.53
CA GLY A 459 -21.25 -2.49 -22.63
C GLY A 459 -21.16 -1.76 -23.95
N GLU A 460 -20.35 -0.69 -24.05
CA GLU A 460 -20.14 0.11 -25.24
C GLU A 460 -18.84 -0.31 -25.97
N ASP A 461 -18.75 0.00 -27.28
CA ASP A 461 -17.51 -0.20 -28.03
C ASP A 461 -16.48 0.87 -27.65
N GLY A 462 -15.41 0.44 -26.96
CA GLY A 462 -14.36 1.33 -26.47
C GLY A 462 -13.63 2.10 -27.58
N ALA A 463 -13.50 1.54 -28.80
CA ALA A 463 -12.86 2.22 -29.91
C ALA A 463 -13.76 3.33 -30.47
N VAL A 464 -15.06 3.09 -30.55
CA VAL A 464 -16.05 4.08 -31.00
C VAL A 464 -16.13 5.23 -29.99
N VAL A 465 -16.17 4.92 -28.68
CA VAL A 465 -16.19 5.95 -27.62
C VAL A 465 -14.93 6.82 -27.70
N ALA A 466 -13.74 6.22 -27.76
CA ALA A 466 -12.47 6.95 -27.84
C ALA A 466 -12.42 7.83 -29.13
N GLY A 467 -12.88 7.33 -30.27
CA GLY A 467 -12.95 8.08 -31.51
C GLY A 467 -13.84 9.32 -31.39
N ARG A 468 -15.07 9.16 -30.87
CA ARG A 468 -16.01 10.28 -30.66
C ARG A 468 -15.45 11.36 -29.73
N LEU A 469 -14.68 10.98 -28.73
CA LEU A 469 -14.05 11.94 -27.81
C LEU A 469 -12.95 12.73 -28.52
N LEU A 470 -12.10 12.08 -29.33
CA LEU A 470 -11.02 12.73 -30.06
C LEU A 470 -11.51 13.68 -31.18
N ASP A 471 -12.72 13.45 -31.70
CA ASP A 471 -13.34 14.32 -32.68
C ASP A 471 -13.79 15.68 -32.09
N LYS A 472 -13.93 15.76 -30.76
CA LYS A 472 -14.25 17.03 -30.09
C LYS A 472 -12.98 17.72 -29.57
N ASP A 473 -12.95 19.04 -29.75
CA ASP A 473 -11.86 19.88 -29.25
C ASP A 473 -12.21 20.53 -27.91
N ASP A 474 -12.70 19.70 -26.97
CA ASP A 474 -13.04 20.09 -25.61
C ASP A 474 -12.49 19.04 -24.63
N GLU A 475 -11.44 19.39 -23.92
CA GLU A 475 -10.73 18.47 -23.01
C GLU A 475 -11.53 18.12 -21.75
N SER A 476 -12.58 18.85 -21.43
CA SER A 476 -13.49 18.53 -20.33
C SER A 476 -14.62 17.58 -20.74
N TRP A 477 -14.82 17.40 -22.06
CA TRP A 477 -15.83 16.52 -22.63
C TRP A 477 -15.40 15.05 -22.54
N GLY A 478 -16.25 14.21 -22.00
CA GLY A 478 -15.95 12.79 -21.84
C GLY A 478 -17.18 11.91 -21.86
N PHE A 479 -16.98 10.60 -21.74
CA PHE A 479 -18.02 9.61 -21.65
C PHE A 479 -18.24 9.25 -20.17
N ASN A 480 -19.42 9.59 -19.64
CA ASN A 480 -19.86 9.18 -18.31
C ASN A 480 -20.44 7.77 -18.40
N ALA A 481 -19.65 6.77 -18.06
CA ALA A 481 -20.05 5.36 -18.13
C ALA A 481 -21.11 4.97 -17.09
N ALA A 482 -21.35 5.78 -16.07
CA ALA A 482 -22.43 5.53 -15.11
C ALA A 482 -23.81 5.78 -15.72
N THR A 483 -23.92 6.84 -16.54
CA THR A 483 -25.17 7.33 -17.13
C THR A 483 -25.29 7.05 -18.63
N ASP A 484 -24.24 6.50 -19.26
CA ASP A 484 -24.11 6.26 -20.71
C ASP A 484 -24.27 7.55 -21.55
N THR A 485 -23.78 8.69 -21.02
CA THR A 485 -23.90 10.00 -21.66
C THR A 485 -22.55 10.63 -21.95
N TYR A 486 -22.53 11.50 -22.98
CA TYR A 486 -21.37 12.33 -23.31
C TYR A 486 -21.61 13.72 -22.77
N GLU A 487 -20.79 14.17 -21.83
CA GLU A 487 -20.99 15.44 -21.12
C GLU A 487 -19.66 16.05 -20.63
N ASN A 488 -19.72 17.24 -20.04
CA ASN A 488 -18.60 17.84 -19.35
C ASN A 488 -18.34 17.09 -18.04
N LEU A 489 -17.29 16.27 -18.00
CA LEU A 489 -16.98 15.40 -16.88
C LEU A 489 -16.63 16.16 -15.59
N LYS A 490 -15.94 17.32 -15.69
CA LYS A 490 -15.67 18.16 -14.51
C LYS A 490 -16.96 18.68 -13.89
N ALA A 491 -17.87 19.17 -14.72
CA ALA A 491 -19.18 19.65 -14.26
C ALA A 491 -20.06 18.52 -13.68
N ALA A 492 -19.94 17.31 -14.27
CA ALA A 492 -20.63 16.11 -13.78
C ALA A 492 -19.99 15.50 -12.52
N GLY A 493 -18.85 16.03 -12.05
CA GLY A 493 -18.11 15.51 -10.91
C GLY A 493 -17.29 14.25 -11.20
N VAL A 494 -17.14 13.86 -12.48
CA VAL A 494 -16.30 12.72 -12.89
C VAL A 494 -14.86 13.20 -13.08
N ILE A 495 -14.09 13.11 -12.02
CA ILE A 495 -12.74 13.69 -11.91
C ILE A 495 -11.77 12.67 -11.31
N ASP A 496 -10.52 12.69 -11.75
CA ASP A 496 -9.44 11.85 -11.24
C ASP A 496 -8.32 12.72 -10.64
N PRO A 497 -7.68 12.30 -9.53
CA PRO A 497 -6.50 12.99 -9.01
C PRO A 497 -5.34 12.91 -10.02
N THR A 498 -4.70 14.03 -10.31
CA THR A 498 -3.58 14.10 -11.26
C THR A 498 -2.42 13.18 -10.85
N LYS A 499 -2.13 13.11 -9.54
CA LYS A 499 -1.10 12.23 -8.97
C LYS A 499 -1.40 10.75 -9.27
N VAL A 500 -2.65 10.31 -9.12
CA VAL A 500 -3.08 8.93 -9.42
C VAL A 500 -2.85 8.60 -10.89
N VAL A 501 -3.32 9.46 -11.79
CA VAL A 501 -3.24 9.23 -13.24
C VAL A 501 -1.79 9.17 -13.73
N ARG A 502 -0.95 10.15 -13.32
CA ARG A 502 0.45 10.18 -13.75
C ARG A 502 1.28 9.03 -13.17
N THR A 503 1.05 8.69 -11.89
CA THR A 503 1.76 7.60 -11.21
C THR A 503 1.42 6.25 -11.82
N ALA A 504 0.13 6.04 -12.16
CA ALA A 504 -0.30 4.84 -12.88
C ALA A 504 0.45 4.67 -14.20
N LEU A 505 0.59 5.75 -15.00
CA LEU A 505 1.33 5.70 -16.26
C LEU A 505 2.83 5.48 -16.05
N GLN A 506 3.45 6.17 -15.11
CA GLN A 506 4.89 6.06 -14.83
C GLN A 506 5.26 4.65 -14.36
N ASN A 507 4.51 4.07 -13.44
CA ASN A 507 4.76 2.72 -12.93
C ASN A 507 4.50 1.65 -14.02
N ALA A 508 3.42 1.83 -14.80
CA ALA A 508 3.11 0.95 -15.93
C ALA A 508 4.26 0.94 -16.96
N ALA A 509 4.72 2.11 -17.37
CA ALA A 509 5.79 2.23 -18.36
C ALA A 509 7.14 1.72 -17.84
N SER A 510 7.47 2.00 -16.58
CA SER A 510 8.71 1.53 -15.95
C SER A 510 8.83 0.00 -16.00
N VAL A 511 7.82 -0.71 -15.50
CA VAL A 511 7.85 -2.18 -15.45
C VAL A 511 7.66 -2.79 -16.85
N ALA A 512 6.76 -2.23 -17.68
CA ALA A 512 6.59 -2.69 -19.06
C ALA A 512 7.89 -2.59 -19.87
N SER A 513 8.64 -1.50 -19.73
CA SER A 513 9.93 -1.32 -20.38
C SER A 513 10.96 -2.39 -19.97
N LEU A 514 10.97 -2.79 -18.69
CA LEU A 514 11.82 -3.91 -18.22
C LEU A 514 11.41 -5.23 -18.88
N MET A 515 10.10 -5.51 -18.98
CA MET A 515 9.62 -6.71 -19.66
C MET A 515 10.01 -6.72 -21.15
N LEU A 516 9.92 -5.58 -21.84
CA LEU A 516 10.26 -5.45 -23.25
C LEU A 516 11.76 -5.64 -23.52
N THR A 517 12.62 -5.24 -22.59
CA THR A 517 14.07 -5.39 -22.69
C THR A 517 14.58 -6.75 -22.18
N THR A 518 13.70 -7.59 -21.63
CA THR A 518 14.06 -8.92 -21.13
C THR A 518 14.20 -9.90 -22.28
N GLU A 519 15.34 -10.60 -22.34
CA GLU A 519 15.66 -11.63 -23.35
C GLU A 519 15.68 -13.06 -22.76
N THR A 520 15.93 -13.17 -21.44
CA THR A 520 16.14 -14.47 -20.80
C THR A 520 15.36 -14.57 -19.51
N LEU A 521 14.68 -15.70 -19.29
CA LEU A 521 14.03 -16.07 -18.04
C LEU A 521 14.72 -17.27 -17.41
N ILE A 522 14.97 -17.21 -16.11
CA ILE A 522 15.63 -18.27 -15.35
C ILE A 522 14.75 -18.67 -14.18
N ALA A 523 14.28 -19.91 -14.17
CA ALA A 523 13.45 -20.47 -13.09
C ALA A 523 14.08 -21.72 -12.48
N GLU A 524 13.75 -22.02 -11.24
CA GLU A 524 14.13 -23.30 -10.63
C GLU A 524 13.31 -24.45 -11.22
N LYS A 525 13.98 -25.55 -11.58
CA LYS A 525 13.29 -26.77 -11.99
C LYS A 525 12.47 -27.31 -10.81
N PRO A 526 11.22 -27.71 -11.03
CA PRO A 526 10.44 -28.35 -9.97
C PRO A 526 11.18 -29.61 -9.51
N LYS A 527 11.34 -29.76 -8.20
CA LYS A 527 11.84 -31.03 -7.64
C LYS A 527 10.90 -32.13 -8.08
N LYS A 528 11.39 -33.14 -8.84
CA LYS A 528 10.61 -34.35 -9.10
C LYS A 528 10.26 -34.96 -7.73
N LYS A 529 8.97 -35.04 -7.42
CA LYS A 529 8.54 -35.88 -6.31
C LYS A 529 8.99 -37.30 -6.69
N GLU A 530 10.01 -37.81 -6.02
CA GLU A 530 10.33 -39.25 -6.09
C GLU A 530 9.05 -39.99 -5.68
N LYS A 531 8.48 -40.71 -6.61
CA LYS A 531 7.43 -41.69 -6.30
C LYS A 531 8.08 -42.63 -5.28
N ALA A 532 7.58 -42.60 -4.05
CA ALA A 532 7.89 -43.64 -3.06
C ALA A 532 7.73 -44.97 -3.76
N ALA A 533 8.84 -45.68 -3.92
CA ALA A 533 8.85 -47.02 -4.50
C ALA A 533 7.91 -47.88 -3.67
N ALA A 534 6.77 -48.24 -4.24
CA ALA A 534 5.92 -49.29 -3.70
C ALA A 534 6.76 -50.56 -3.64
N GLY A 535 7.27 -50.89 -2.45
CA GLY A 535 7.98 -52.12 -2.18
C GLY A 535 7.04 -53.27 -2.46
N GLY A 536 7.30 -53.97 -3.56
CA GLY A 536 6.65 -55.23 -3.91
C GLY A 536 6.96 -56.26 -2.82
N GLY A 537 5.95 -56.59 -2.03
CA GLY A 537 5.98 -57.76 -1.14
C GLY A 537 5.91 -59.01 -1.91
N GLY A 538 7.00 -59.77 -1.91
CA GLY A 538 7.03 -61.15 -2.38
C GLY A 538 6.27 -62.06 -1.43
N MET A 539 5.43 -62.89 -2.01
CA MET A 539 4.75 -64.03 -1.42
C MET A 539 5.76 -65.07 -0.95
N GLY A 540 5.54 -65.64 0.24
CA GLY A 540 6.21 -66.90 0.61
C GLY A 540 5.99 -67.37 2.02
N GLY A 541 5.16 -68.40 2.21
CA GLY A 541 5.41 -69.51 3.10
C GLY A 541 4.74 -69.56 4.48
N MET A 542 3.73 -70.31 4.50
CA MET A 542 3.14 -71.18 5.54
C MET A 542 4.04 -71.55 6.74
N GLY A 543 3.42 -71.55 7.96
CA GLY A 543 3.74 -72.57 8.94
C GLY A 543 3.91 -72.07 10.39
N GLY A 544 3.05 -72.54 11.32
CA GLY A 544 3.47 -72.84 12.68
C GLY A 544 2.86 -72.08 13.80
N MET A 545 1.85 -72.59 14.30
CA MET A 545 1.27 -72.70 15.65
C MET A 545 2.20 -72.47 16.83
N GLY A 546 1.68 -71.76 17.87
CA GLY A 546 1.98 -72.09 19.25
C GLY A 546 2.43 -70.95 20.16
N GLY A 547 1.67 -70.72 21.22
CA GLY A 547 2.28 -70.36 22.53
C GLY A 547 2.04 -69.00 23.10
N MET A 548 1.04 -68.89 23.83
CA MET A 548 0.76 -68.33 25.16
C MET A 548 1.92 -67.66 25.91
N GLY A 549 1.64 -66.46 26.50
CA GLY A 549 2.17 -66.14 27.83
C GLY A 549 2.99 -64.85 27.94
N GLY A 550 2.57 -63.99 28.82
CA GLY A 550 3.51 -63.21 29.62
C GLY A 550 3.47 -61.68 29.54
N MET A 551 2.74 -61.15 30.37
CA MET A 551 2.84 -59.95 31.23
C MET A 551 4.22 -59.29 31.32
N GLY A 552 4.21 -57.93 31.32
CA GLY A 552 5.11 -57.15 32.19
C GLY A 552 6.10 -56.25 31.49
N GLY A 553 6.10 -55.00 31.91
CA GLY A 553 7.33 -54.19 31.94
C GLY A 553 7.31 -52.87 31.27
N MET A 554 7.01 -51.92 32.00
CA MET A 554 7.42 -50.51 32.09
C MET A 554 8.80 -50.16 31.55
N GLY A 555 8.92 -48.98 30.95
CA GLY A 555 10.12 -48.14 31.09
C GLY A 555 10.88 -47.88 29.79
N GLY A 556 11.12 -46.60 29.55
CA GLY A 556 12.25 -46.19 28.72
C GLY A 556 11.99 -45.03 27.81
N MET A 557 12.18 -43.91 28.33
CA MET A 557 12.52 -42.58 27.76
C MET A 557 13.63 -42.68 26.70
N GLY A 558 13.54 -41.77 25.69
CA GLY A 558 14.77 -41.26 25.08
C GLY A 558 14.79 -41.29 23.56
N GLY A 559 14.93 -40.14 22.97
CA GLY A 559 15.39 -40.01 21.60
C GLY A 559 14.75 -38.83 20.85
N MET A 560 15.13 -37.62 21.23
CA MET A 560 15.08 -36.44 20.38
C MET A 560 15.99 -36.69 19.17
N GLY A 561 15.51 -36.41 17.99
CA GLY A 561 16.29 -36.32 16.78
C GLY A 561 15.78 -35.13 15.97
N ASP A 562 16.58 -34.08 15.98
CA ASP A 562 16.47 -32.87 15.21
C ASP A 562 16.38 -33.16 13.71
N ASP A 563 15.49 -32.46 13.05
CA ASP A 563 15.71 -32.07 11.64
C ASP A 563 14.97 -30.77 11.34
N PHE A 564 15.61 -29.64 11.70
CA PHE A 564 15.30 -28.33 11.17
C PHE A 564 16.22 -28.05 9.99
N GLY A 565 15.79 -28.38 8.79
CA GLY A 565 16.33 -27.91 7.53
C GLY A 565 15.62 -26.63 7.11
N SER A 566 16.33 -25.52 7.26
CA SER A 566 16.09 -24.19 6.69
C SER A 566 15.84 -24.26 5.19
N ASP A 567 14.82 -23.57 4.72
CA ASP A 567 14.83 -22.98 3.37
C ASP A 567 14.01 -21.68 3.37
N PHE A 568 14.72 -20.60 3.02
CA PHE A 568 14.21 -19.29 2.68
C PHE A 568 13.45 -19.31 1.35
#